data_bd6f02c4f3588f58474e9bba3c3ec11b
#
_entry.id   bd6f02c4f3588f58474e9bba3c3ec11b
#
_cell.length_a   1.000
_cell.length_b   1.000
_cell.length_c   1.000
_cell.angle_alpha   90.00
_cell.angle_beta   90.00
_cell.angle_gamma   90.00
#
_symmetry.space_group_name_H-M   'P 1'
#
loop_
_entity.id
_entity.type
_entity.pdbx_description
1 polymer ?
#
loop_
_entity_poly.entity_id
_entity_poly.type
_entity_poly.pdbx_seq_one_letter_code
_entity_poly.pdbx_strand_id
1 'polypeptide(L)'
;MRELWQLLKHYKPYTTSKVNNLFCTIHEAVAEIRHNRMLIIQDHAGRENEGDLFIPAAYATPEHVNFMITYGKGLVCAPITYKRALQLKLPLMVSEDKNEEYTKCNFTISVDARDGIGSGISAFDRAQTIKALSNPTSQATDFVRPGHIFPLIAKEGLLVKRTGHTEAAIHLALIAKLDPSGVICEIIGDDGLMVRGKDLERFALTHDIKIITIETLVRNS
;
A
#
# COMPACT_ATOMS: atom_id res chain seq x y z
N MET A 1 -28.06 -15.97 17.03
CA MET A 1 -28.94 -14.79 17.00
C MET A 1 -28.74 -13.81 18.17
N ARG A 2 -28.35 -14.23 19.39
CA ARG A 2 -28.10 -13.28 20.52
C ARG A 2 -26.79 -12.48 20.37
N GLU A 3 -25.78 -13.03 19.73
CA GLU A 3 -24.48 -12.34 19.55
C GLU A 3 -24.52 -11.23 18.48
N LEU A 4 -25.30 -11.43 17.40
CA LEU A 4 -25.53 -10.37 16.39
C LEU A 4 -26.23 -9.13 17.01
N TRP A 5 -27.10 -9.33 17.99
CA TRP A 5 -27.81 -8.25 18.68
C TRP A 5 -26.91 -7.45 19.64
N GLN A 6 -25.85 -8.05 20.16
CA GLN A 6 -24.86 -7.36 20.99
C GLN A 6 -23.93 -6.48 20.14
N LEU A 7 -23.55 -6.92 18.95
CA LEU A 7 -22.74 -6.13 18.00
C LEU A 7 -23.49 -4.89 17.49
N LEU A 8 -24.81 -4.98 17.29
CA LEU A 8 -25.65 -3.86 16.85
C LEU A 8 -25.89 -2.79 17.94
N LYS A 9 -25.74 -3.11 19.24
CA LYS A 9 -25.92 -2.15 20.34
C LYS A 9 -24.78 -1.13 20.48
N HIS A 10 -23.63 -1.36 19.87
CA HIS A 10 -22.49 -0.42 19.86
C HIS A 10 -22.36 0.36 18.56
N TYR A 11 -23.28 0.17 17.60
CA TYR A 11 -23.32 0.95 16.39
C TYR A 11 -23.79 2.38 16.69
N LYS A 12 -22.83 3.28 16.93
CA LYS A 12 -23.10 4.73 16.87
C LYS A 12 -23.02 5.12 15.39
N PRO A 13 -24.12 5.59 14.77
CA PRO A 13 -24.03 6.12 13.41
C PRO A 13 -23.02 7.27 13.42
N TYR A 14 -22.02 7.20 12.53
CA TYR A 14 -21.04 8.25 12.38
C TYR A 14 -21.76 9.55 12.02
N THR A 15 -21.41 10.64 12.69
CA THR A 15 -21.98 11.95 12.38
C THR A 15 -21.49 12.38 10.99
N THR A 16 -22.36 13.07 10.22
CA THR A 16 -22.08 13.59 8.88
C THR A 16 -20.77 14.40 8.82
N SER A 17 -20.36 15.04 9.92
CA SER A 17 -19.10 15.79 10.01
C SER A 17 -17.84 14.91 9.97
N LYS A 18 -17.90 13.66 10.46
CA LYS A 18 -16.77 12.72 10.37
C LYS A 18 -16.62 12.14 8.94
N VAL A 19 -17.74 11.92 8.26
CA VAL A 19 -17.72 11.43 6.86
C VAL A 19 -17.20 12.50 5.91
N ASN A 20 -17.54 13.77 6.13
CA ASN A 20 -17.07 14.89 5.30
C ASN A 20 -15.56 15.14 5.39
N ASN A 21 -14.86 14.56 6.38
CA ASN A 21 -13.40 14.69 6.55
C ASN A 21 -12.64 13.38 6.24
N LEU A 22 -13.31 12.38 5.64
CA LEU A 22 -12.72 11.08 5.34
C LEU A 22 -11.83 11.13 4.11
N PHE A 23 -12.32 11.76 3.04
CA PHE A 23 -11.56 11.97 1.81
C PHE A 23 -10.66 13.20 1.97
N CYS A 24 -9.37 13.01 1.76
CA CYS A 24 -8.40 14.07 1.97
C CYS A 24 -7.91 14.69 0.66
N THR A 25 -7.51 15.94 0.76
CA THR A 25 -6.72 16.64 -0.26
C THR A 25 -5.27 16.13 -0.26
N ILE A 26 -4.51 16.46 -1.31
CA ILE A 26 -3.07 16.15 -1.37
C ILE A 26 -2.31 16.75 -0.18
N HIS A 27 -2.65 17.99 0.20
CA HIS A 27 -2.01 18.65 1.34
C HIS A 27 -2.25 17.89 2.65
N GLU A 28 -3.49 17.45 2.89
CA GLU A 28 -3.83 16.65 4.07
C GLU A 28 -3.17 15.27 4.00
N ALA A 29 -3.14 14.61 2.82
CA ALA A 29 -2.43 13.34 2.65
C ALA A 29 -0.94 13.46 3.00
N VAL A 30 -0.26 14.52 2.54
CA VAL A 30 1.13 14.80 2.91
C VAL A 30 1.28 15.06 4.40
N ALA A 31 0.32 15.74 5.04
CA ALA A 31 0.33 15.96 6.48
C ALA A 31 0.20 14.62 7.26
N GLU A 32 -0.71 13.73 6.86
CA GLU A 32 -0.82 12.39 7.44
C GLU A 32 0.50 11.62 7.33
N ILE A 33 1.09 11.58 6.13
CA ILE A 33 2.38 10.92 5.88
C ILE A 33 3.48 11.48 6.81
N ARG A 34 3.58 12.81 6.95
CA ARG A 34 4.58 13.45 7.81
C ARG A 34 4.39 13.14 9.31
N HIS A 35 3.18 12.82 9.71
CA HIS A 35 2.87 12.35 11.06
C HIS A 35 2.98 10.81 11.20
N ASN A 36 3.60 10.14 10.22
CA ASN A 36 3.78 8.69 10.19
C ASN A 36 2.45 7.92 10.27
N ARG A 37 1.39 8.46 9.67
CA ARG A 37 0.08 7.82 9.59
C ARG A 37 -0.17 7.24 8.21
N MET A 38 -0.79 6.06 8.19
CA MET A 38 -1.20 5.41 6.96
C MET A 38 -2.33 6.19 6.27
N LEU A 39 -2.43 5.98 4.97
CA LEU A 39 -3.55 6.38 4.14
C LEU A 39 -4.20 5.14 3.51
N ILE A 40 -5.41 5.31 3.00
CA ILE A 40 -6.00 4.41 2.02
C ILE A 40 -5.90 5.11 0.66
N ILE A 41 -5.31 4.45 -0.32
CA ILE A 41 -5.36 4.88 -1.71
C ILE A 41 -6.54 4.16 -2.34
N GLN A 42 -7.51 4.90 -2.87
CA GLN A 42 -8.67 4.33 -3.56
C GLN A 42 -8.59 4.60 -5.06
N ASP A 43 -8.79 3.57 -5.86
CA ASP A 43 -8.87 3.71 -7.31
C ASP A 43 -10.29 3.98 -7.81
N HIS A 44 -10.41 4.20 -9.12
CA HIS A 44 -11.68 4.54 -9.76
C HIS A 44 -12.61 3.32 -9.86
N ALA A 45 -13.93 3.58 -9.72
CA ALA A 45 -14.98 2.55 -9.82
C ALA A 45 -14.97 1.76 -11.15
N GLY A 46 -14.42 2.33 -12.21
CA GLY A 46 -14.26 1.66 -13.52
C GLY A 46 -13.00 0.82 -13.65
N ARG A 47 -12.13 0.74 -12.62
CA ARG A 47 -10.94 -0.10 -12.59
C ARG A 47 -11.17 -1.29 -11.64
N GLU A 48 -10.73 -1.23 -10.40
CA GLU A 48 -10.94 -2.28 -9.38
C GLU A 48 -11.98 -1.85 -8.35
N ASN A 49 -12.13 -0.52 -8.16
CA ASN A 49 -12.98 0.07 -7.13
C ASN A 49 -12.61 -0.40 -5.72
N GLU A 50 -11.31 -0.50 -5.47
CA GLU A 50 -10.73 -1.03 -4.24
C GLU A 50 -9.91 0.03 -3.52
N GLY A 51 -9.50 -0.27 -2.30
CA GLY A 51 -8.63 0.56 -1.50
C GLY A 51 -7.46 -0.23 -0.94
N ASP A 52 -6.26 0.31 -1.10
CA ASP A 52 -5.04 -0.22 -0.49
C ASP A 52 -4.62 0.64 0.69
N LEU A 53 -4.31 0.00 1.82
CA LEU A 53 -3.53 0.64 2.88
C LEU A 53 -2.17 1.04 2.33
N PHE A 54 -1.71 2.24 2.64
CA PHE A 54 -0.45 2.78 2.14
C PHE A 54 0.34 3.50 3.23
N ILE A 55 1.66 3.35 3.19
CA ILE A 55 2.63 4.21 3.86
C ILE A 55 3.92 4.28 3.02
N PRO A 56 4.64 5.42 2.97
CA PRO A 56 5.97 5.44 2.37
C PRO A 56 6.91 4.43 3.03
N ALA A 57 7.73 3.72 2.25
CA ALA A 57 8.58 2.65 2.76
C ALA A 57 9.60 3.14 3.81
N ALA A 58 10.06 4.39 3.70
CA ALA A 58 10.94 5.01 4.68
C ALA A 58 10.32 5.09 6.09
N TYR A 59 8.99 5.14 6.17
CA TYR A 59 8.23 5.25 7.42
C TYR A 59 7.60 3.92 7.86
N ALA A 60 7.76 2.85 7.08
CA ALA A 60 7.20 1.55 7.44
C ALA A 60 7.83 1.02 8.73
N THR A 61 6.97 0.67 9.69
CA THR A 61 7.36 0.04 10.96
C THR A 61 6.76 -1.35 11.07
N PRO A 62 7.23 -2.21 12.01
CA PRO A 62 6.60 -3.48 12.29
C PRO A 62 5.10 -3.35 12.63
N GLU A 63 4.70 -2.26 13.31
CA GLU A 63 3.31 -2.00 13.67
C GLU A 63 2.46 -1.73 12.43
N HIS A 64 2.98 -0.97 11.46
CA HIS A 64 2.29 -0.74 10.18
C HIS A 64 2.09 -2.05 9.40
N VAL A 65 3.14 -2.86 9.28
CA VAL A 65 3.03 -4.17 8.61
C VAL A 65 2.07 -5.09 9.36
N ASN A 66 2.14 -5.11 10.71
CA ASN A 66 1.20 -5.89 11.52
C ASN A 66 -0.24 -5.43 11.35
N PHE A 67 -0.48 -4.12 11.26
CA PHE A 67 -1.79 -3.58 10.96
C PHE A 67 -2.30 -4.04 9.58
N MET A 68 -1.45 -3.95 8.55
CA MET A 68 -1.80 -4.37 7.18
C MET A 68 -2.21 -5.84 7.12
N ILE A 69 -1.44 -6.75 7.76
CA ILE A 69 -1.77 -8.19 7.73
C ILE A 69 -2.94 -8.56 8.63
N THR A 70 -3.21 -7.79 9.69
CA THR A 70 -4.30 -8.06 10.62
C THR A 70 -5.63 -7.54 10.10
N TYR A 71 -5.65 -6.32 9.59
CA TYR A 71 -6.87 -5.61 9.20
C TYR A 71 -7.03 -5.47 7.69
N GLY A 72 -5.94 -5.26 6.94
CA GLY A 72 -5.95 -5.28 5.47
C GLY A 72 -6.16 -6.69 4.95
N LYS A 73 -5.41 -7.67 5.45
CA LYS A 73 -5.47 -9.11 5.08
C LYS A 73 -5.03 -9.42 3.65
N GLY A 74 -4.67 -8.40 2.86
CA GLY A 74 -4.17 -8.53 1.49
C GLY A 74 -2.70 -8.93 1.43
N LEU A 75 -2.13 -8.84 0.25
CA LEU A 75 -0.72 -9.12 0.01
C LEU A 75 0.11 -7.85 0.30
N VAL A 76 1.02 -7.93 1.25
CA VAL A 76 1.94 -6.82 1.53
C VAL A 76 2.95 -6.70 0.40
N CYS A 77 2.82 -5.65 -0.41
CA CYS A 77 3.67 -5.37 -1.55
C CYS A 77 4.49 -4.09 -1.34
N ALA A 78 5.62 -4.00 -2.04
CA ALA A 78 6.52 -2.85 -1.95
C ALA A 78 6.67 -2.15 -3.33
N PRO A 79 5.86 -1.13 -3.66
CA PRO A 79 6.08 -0.27 -4.81
C PRO A 79 7.47 0.34 -4.81
N ILE A 80 8.18 0.22 -5.92
CA ILE A 80 9.51 0.80 -6.18
C ILE A 80 9.57 1.36 -7.60
N THR A 81 10.53 2.24 -7.85
CA THR A 81 10.78 2.73 -9.22
C THR A 81 11.52 1.69 -10.06
N TYR A 82 11.42 1.80 -11.39
CA TYR A 82 12.20 1.00 -12.33
C TYR A 82 13.71 1.14 -12.08
N LYS A 83 14.17 2.38 -11.86
CA LYS A 83 15.58 2.67 -11.53
C LYS A 83 16.03 1.89 -10.28
N ARG A 84 15.17 1.84 -9.24
CA ARG A 84 15.49 1.10 -8.01
C ARG A 84 15.55 -0.40 -8.24
N ALA A 85 14.62 -0.95 -9.00
CA ALA A 85 14.62 -2.37 -9.39
C ALA A 85 15.90 -2.77 -10.13
N LEU A 86 16.36 -1.93 -11.08
CA LEU A 86 17.63 -2.16 -11.79
C LEU A 86 18.82 -2.14 -10.84
N GLN A 87 18.92 -1.14 -9.96
CA GLN A 87 19.98 -1.03 -8.96
C GLN A 87 20.08 -2.27 -8.07
N LEU A 88 18.93 -2.78 -7.65
CA LEU A 88 18.83 -3.96 -6.79
C LEU A 88 18.87 -5.29 -7.58
N LYS A 89 18.96 -5.24 -8.91
CA LYS A 89 18.92 -6.41 -9.81
C LYS A 89 17.70 -7.30 -9.53
N LEU A 90 16.52 -6.68 -9.46
CA LEU A 90 15.24 -7.34 -9.28
C LEU A 90 14.57 -7.57 -10.64
N PRO A 91 14.62 -8.78 -11.19
CA PRO A 91 13.93 -9.09 -12.43
C PRO A 91 12.42 -9.16 -12.19
N LEU A 92 11.66 -8.92 -13.25
CA LEU A 92 10.23 -9.22 -13.26
C LEU A 92 9.99 -10.73 -13.02
N MET A 93 8.92 -11.06 -12.29
CA MET A 93 8.47 -12.43 -12.10
C MET A 93 8.05 -13.05 -13.44
N VAL A 94 7.42 -12.26 -14.30
CA VAL A 94 7.02 -12.58 -15.67
C VAL A 94 7.34 -11.39 -16.54
N SER A 95 7.90 -11.60 -17.74
CA SER A 95 8.17 -10.52 -18.69
C SER A 95 6.90 -9.76 -19.08
N GLU A 96 6.99 -8.48 -19.39
CA GLU A 96 5.82 -7.62 -19.67
C GLU A 96 4.92 -8.14 -20.79
N ASP A 97 5.51 -8.73 -21.83
CA ASP A 97 4.81 -9.32 -22.97
C ASP A 97 4.02 -10.59 -22.60
N LYS A 98 4.42 -11.28 -21.52
CA LYS A 98 3.77 -12.49 -21.00
C LYS A 98 2.97 -12.25 -19.72
N ASN A 99 2.90 -11.00 -19.27
CA ASN A 99 2.14 -10.67 -18.07
C ASN A 99 0.63 -10.78 -18.37
N GLU A 100 -0.02 -11.76 -17.78
CA GLU A 100 -1.48 -12.03 -17.91
C GLU A 100 -2.27 -11.46 -16.73
N GLU A 101 -1.59 -10.84 -15.73
CA GLU A 101 -2.27 -10.21 -14.60
C GLU A 101 -3.25 -9.13 -15.09
N TYR A 102 -4.45 -9.10 -14.54
CA TYR A 102 -5.60 -8.31 -15.02
C TYR A 102 -5.28 -6.81 -15.16
N THR A 103 -4.56 -6.24 -14.21
CA THR A 103 -4.18 -4.82 -14.18
C THR A 103 -2.80 -4.54 -14.79
N LYS A 104 -2.12 -5.59 -15.27
CA LYS A 104 -0.74 -5.52 -15.80
C LYS A 104 0.27 -4.96 -14.79
N CYS A 105 0.08 -5.31 -13.50
CA CYS A 105 1.01 -4.95 -12.46
C CYS A 105 2.37 -5.67 -12.66
N ASN A 106 3.46 -4.93 -12.51
CA ASN A 106 4.81 -5.45 -12.74
C ASN A 106 5.40 -6.03 -11.45
N PHE A 107 5.01 -7.25 -11.09
CA PHE A 107 5.63 -7.98 -9.99
C PHE A 107 7.07 -8.36 -10.31
N THR A 108 7.98 -8.13 -9.36
CA THR A 108 9.32 -8.72 -9.38
C THR A 108 9.31 -10.05 -8.63
N ILE A 109 10.40 -10.82 -8.72
CA ILE A 109 10.63 -11.92 -7.77
C ILE A 109 10.58 -11.37 -6.34
N SER A 110 10.06 -12.17 -5.41
CA SER A 110 9.99 -11.80 -4.00
C SER A 110 11.38 -11.79 -3.34
N VAL A 111 11.52 -10.98 -2.30
CA VAL A 111 12.79 -10.82 -1.57
C VAL A 111 12.59 -10.75 -0.06
N ASP A 112 13.67 -11.04 0.67
CA ASP A 112 13.85 -10.68 2.07
C ASP A 112 15.18 -9.97 2.26
N ALA A 113 15.32 -9.15 3.29
CA ALA A 113 16.62 -8.63 3.72
C ALA A 113 17.52 -9.81 4.08
N ARG A 114 18.83 -9.71 3.78
CA ARG A 114 19.79 -10.79 4.10
C ARG A 114 20.07 -10.85 5.59
N ASP A 115 20.20 -9.69 6.22
CA ASP A 115 20.65 -9.57 7.60
C ASP A 115 19.60 -8.87 8.47
N GLY A 116 19.65 -9.12 9.77
CA GLY A 116 18.78 -8.46 10.75
C GLY A 116 17.35 -8.98 10.80
N ILE A 117 17.06 -10.13 10.20
CA ILE A 117 15.76 -10.79 10.18
C ILE A 117 15.85 -12.25 10.64
N GLY A 118 14.69 -12.85 10.98
CA GLY A 118 14.53 -14.28 11.24
C GLY A 118 14.15 -15.05 9.97
N SER A 119 12.91 -15.57 9.93
CA SER A 119 12.40 -16.34 8.79
C SER A 119 11.91 -15.49 7.61
N GLY A 120 11.84 -14.17 7.76
CA GLY A 120 11.37 -13.23 6.74
C GLY A 120 9.88 -12.90 6.82
N ILE A 121 9.04 -13.76 7.41
CA ILE A 121 7.56 -13.61 7.35
C ILE A 121 6.98 -12.73 8.46
N SER A 122 7.67 -12.54 9.60
CA SER A 122 7.13 -11.73 10.69
C SER A 122 6.92 -10.27 10.24
N ALA A 123 6.04 -9.54 10.92
CA ALA A 123 5.85 -8.12 10.65
C ALA A 123 7.15 -7.32 10.82
N PHE A 124 8.00 -7.72 11.78
CA PHE A 124 9.33 -7.16 11.99
C PHE A 124 10.24 -7.41 10.78
N ASP A 125 10.37 -8.66 10.34
CA ASP A 125 11.23 -9.05 9.24
C ASP A 125 10.83 -8.37 7.94
N ARG A 126 9.51 -8.33 7.66
CA ARG A 126 8.98 -7.65 6.47
C ARG A 126 9.21 -6.15 6.52
N ALA A 127 9.05 -5.50 7.68
CA ALA A 127 9.36 -4.08 7.81
C ALA A 127 10.85 -3.79 7.58
N GLN A 128 11.75 -4.65 8.05
CA GLN A 128 13.18 -4.53 7.78
C GLN A 128 13.49 -4.67 6.29
N THR A 129 12.89 -5.65 5.62
CA THR A 129 13.04 -5.83 4.16
C THR A 129 12.54 -4.60 3.39
N ILE A 130 11.38 -4.05 3.77
CA ILE A 130 10.79 -2.86 3.16
C ILE A 130 11.72 -1.64 3.34
N LYS A 131 12.26 -1.44 4.53
CA LYS A 131 13.24 -0.37 4.78
C LYS A 131 14.51 -0.54 3.94
N ALA A 132 15.03 -1.76 3.83
CA ALA A 132 16.17 -2.05 2.97
C ALA A 132 15.86 -1.74 1.49
N LEU A 133 14.66 -2.06 1.00
CA LEU A 133 14.23 -1.74 -0.36
C LEU A 133 14.19 -0.22 -0.62
N SER A 134 13.84 0.60 0.36
CA SER A 134 13.78 2.06 0.24
C SER A 134 15.15 2.74 0.45
N ASN A 135 16.09 2.09 1.13
CA ASN A 135 17.37 2.69 1.44
C ASN A 135 18.25 2.83 0.18
N PRO A 136 18.60 4.05 -0.25
CA PRO A 136 19.35 4.27 -1.49
C PRO A 136 20.75 3.63 -1.48
N THR A 137 21.32 3.33 -0.32
CA THR A 137 22.66 2.71 -0.19
C THR A 137 22.62 1.20 -0.26
N SER A 138 21.45 0.55 -0.12
CA SER A 138 21.34 -0.90 -0.22
C SER A 138 21.69 -1.43 -1.60
N GLN A 139 22.38 -2.55 -1.63
CA GLN A 139 22.87 -3.25 -2.80
C GLN A 139 22.04 -4.52 -3.07
N ALA A 140 22.19 -5.08 -4.27
CA ALA A 140 21.54 -6.34 -4.64
C ALA A 140 21.91 -7.51 -3.71
N THR A 141 23.12 -7.48 -3.14
CA THR A 141 23.63 -8.47 -2.20
C THR A 141 22.99 -8.43 -0.82
N ASP A 142 22.31 -7.34 -0.48
CA ASP A 142 21.64 -7.18 0.83
C ASP A 142 20.30 -7.89 0.88
N PHE A 143 19.93 -8.59 -0.20
CA PHE A 143 18.67 -9.33 -0.30
C PHE A 143 18.91 -10.80 -0.64
N VAL A 144 18.06 -11.66 -0.05
CA VAL A 144 17.87 -13.05 -0.46
C VAL A 144 16.66 -13.18 -1.39
N ARG A 145 16.65 -14.20 -2.21
CA ARG A 145 15.61 -14.51 -3.20
C ARG A 145 15.38 -16.01 -3.22
N PRO A 146 14.10 -16.49 -3.18
CA PRO A 146 12.88 -15.72 -2.93
C PRO A 146 12.80 -15.24 -1.49
N GLY A 147 11.77 -14.41 -1.18
CA GLY A 147 11.47 -13.93 0.15
C GLY A 147 9.97 -13.69 0.34
N HIS A 148 9.60 -12.86 1.31
CA HIS A 148 8.21 -12.66 1.73
C HIS A 148 7.67 -11.23 1.41
N ILE A 149 8.49 -10.36 0.80
CA ILE A 149 8.06 -9.08 0.25
C ILE A 149 8.09 -9.14 -1.26
N PHE A 150 7.03 -8.64 -1.90
CA PHE A 150 6.85 -8.57 -3.35
C PHE A 150 7.06 -7.13 -3.83
N PRO A 151 8.25 -6.79 -4.36
CA PRO A 151 8.43 -5.48 -4.98
C PRO A 151 7.61 -5.36 -6.26
N LEU A 152 6.95 -4.19 -6.44
CA LEU A 152 6.17 -3.86 -7.63
C LEU A 152 6.84 -2.69 -8.35
N ILE A 153 7.15 -2.87 -9.63
CA ILE A 153 7.78 -1.81 -10.42
C ILE A 153 6.70 -0.87 -10.98
N ALA A 154 6.69 0.37 -10.50
CA ALA A 154 5.82 1.40 -11.07
C ALA A 154 6.23 1.70 -12.52
N LYS A 155 5.24 1.92 -13.39
CA LYS A 155 5.49 2.34 -14.77
C LYS A 155 6.16 3.73 -14.81
N GLU A 156 7.15 3.87 -15.69
CA GLU A 156 7.76 5.18 -15.93
C GLU A 156 6.72 6.16 -16.48
N GLY A 157 6.67 7.37 -15.90
CA GLY A 157 5.58 8.32 -16.12
C GLY A 157 4.42 8.18 -15.14
N LEU A 158 4.50 7.24 -14.19
CA LEU A 158 3.59 7.07 -13.06
C LEU A 158 2.10 7.15 -13.46
N LEU A 159 1.31 7.97 -12.76
CA LEU A 159 -0.14 8.11 -12.95
C LEU A 159 -0.55 8.57 -14.35
N VAL A 160 0.35 9.20 -15.11
CA VAL A 160 0.12 9.54 -16.53
C VAL A 160 0.09 8.28 -17.41
N LYS A 161 0.78 7.22 -17.01
CA LYS A 161 0.88 5.96 -17.76
C LYS A 161 -0.04 4.88 -17.26
N ARG A 162 -0.21 4.77 -15.93
CA ARG A 162 -1.08 3.77 -15.30
C ARG A 162 -1.66 4.34 -14.00
N THR A 163 -2.98 4.38 -13.91
CA THR A 163 -3.71 4.90 -12.74
C THR A 163 -3.93 3.80 -11.69
N GLY A 164 -2.84 3.13 -11.29
CA GLY A 164 -2.87 2.05 -10.31
C GLY A 164 -2.31 2.45 -8.94
N HIS A 165 -2.58 1.61 -7.92
CA HIS A 165 -2.10 1.80 -6.54
C HIS A 165 -0.57 1.87 -6.46
N THR A 166 0.14 1.08 -7.29
CA THR A 166 1.61 1.08 -7.38
C THR A 166 2.16 2.46 -7.75
N GLU A 167 1.61 3.06 -8.81
CA GLU A 167 2.02 4.38 -9.31
C GLU A 167 1.61 5.49 -8.33
N ALA A 168 0.43 5.36 -7.73
CA ALA A 168 -0.07 6.31 -6.74
C ALA A 168 0.81 6.32 -5.47
N ALA A 169 1.26 5.17 -5.01
CA ALA A 169 2.18 5.04 -3.87
C ALA A 169 3.51 5.77 -4.12
N ILE A 170 4.11 5.58 -5.30
CA ILE A 170 5.35 6.29 -5.69
C ILE A 170 5.11 7.79 -5.80
N HIS A 171 3.99 8.19 -6.43
CA HIS A 171 3.63 9.60 -6.60
C HIS A 171 3.45 10.31 -5.25
N LEU A 172 2.77 9.69 -4.30
CA LEU A 172 2.60 10.22 -2.94
C LEU A 172 3.94 10.36 -2.19
N ALA A 173 4.83 9.38 -2.31
CA ALA A 173 6.16 9.46 -1.71
C ALA A 173 6.96 10.65 -2.28
N LEU A 174 6.91 10.87 -3.61
CA LEU A 174 7.56 12.00 -4.26
C LEU A 174 7.00 13.35 -3.82
N ILE A 175 5.66 13.51 -3.75
CA ILE A 175 5.00 14.73 -3.27
C ILE A 175 5.39 15.01 -1.81
N ALA A 176 5.50 13.96 -0.99
CA ALA A 176 5.96 14.08 0.39
C ALA A 176 7.46 14.38 0.52
N LYS A 177 8.21 14.42 -0.60
CA LYS A 177 9.67 14.61 -0.69
C LYS A 177 10.45 13.49 0.02
N LEU A 178 9.99 12.27 -0.14
CA LEU A 178 10.60 11.05 0.36
C LEU A 178 11.17 10.22 -0.81
N ASP A 179 12.01 9.22 -0.48
CA ASP A 179 12.45 8.25 -1.48
C ASP A 179 11.24 7.58 -2.13
N PRO A 180 11.24 7.44 -3.48
CA PRO A 180 10.07 6.99 -4.23
C PRO A 180 9.86 5.48 -4.07
N SER A 181 9.37 5.09 -2.93
CA SER A 181 9.01 3.74 -2.55
C SER A 181 7.89 3.75 -1.52
N GLY A 182 7.09 2.69 -1.49
CA GLY A 182 5.96 2.57 -0.58
C GLY A 182 5.75 1.15 -0.10
N VAL A 183 4.77 1.00 0.77
CA VAL A 183 4.14 -0.26 1.13
C VAL A 183 2.66 -0.13 0.86
N ILE A 184 2.09 -1.10 0.19
CA ILE A 184 0.65 -1.21 -0.03
C ILE A 184 0.15 -2.58 0.38
N CYS A 185 -1.12 -2.65 0.76
CA CYS A 185 -1.80 -3.88 1.10
C CYS A 185 -3.30 -3.69 0.85
N GLU A 186 -3.90 -4.56 0.08
CA GLU A 186 -5.33 -4.56 -0.22
C GLU A 186 -6.15 -4.76 1.06
N ILE A 187 -7.41 -4.28 1.04
CA ILE A 187 -8.34 -4.42 2.15
C ILE A 187 -9.39 -5.47 1.82
N ILE A 188 -9.36 -6.59 2.56
CA ILE A 188 -10.26 -7.73 2.44
C ILE A 188 -11.20 -7.78 3.64
N GLY A 189 -12.50 -7.94 3.39
CA GLY A 189 -13.53 -8.05 4.43
C GLY A 189 -13.46 -9.36 5.22
N ASP A 190 -14.27 -9.45 6.27
CA ASP A 190 -14.39 -10.67 7.10
C ASP A 190 -15.05 -11.82 6.33
N ASP A 191 -15.77 -11.51 5.26
CA ASP A 191 -16.36 -12.45 4.31
C ASP A 191 -15.37 -12.99 3.27
N GLY A 192 -14.12 -12.48 3.27
CA GLY A 192 -13.08 -12.83 2.31
C GLY A 192 -13.20 -12.11 0.96
N LEU A 193 -14.12 -11.16 0.81
CA LEU A 193 -14.27 -10.35 -0.41
C LEU A 193 -13.55 -9.02 -0.29
N MET A 194 -13.25 -8.41 -1.43
CA MET A 194 -12.61 -7.08 -1.47
C MET A 194 -13.55 -6.02 -0.91
N VAL A 195 -13.04 -5.18 -0.02
CA VAL A 195 -13.80 -4.08 0.59
C VAL A 195 -13.92 -2.91 -0.39
N ARG A 196 -15.16 -2.48 -0.68
CA ARG A 196 -15.46 -1.43 -1.66
C ARG A 196 -16.50 -0.43 -1.16
N GLY A 197 -16.55 0.75 -1.78
CA GLY A 197 -17.59 1.75 -1.56
C GLY A 197 -17.82 2.09 -0.08
N LYS A 198 -19.06 1.97 0.40
CA LYS A 198 -19.42 2.32 1.79
C LYS A 198 -18.73 1.45 2.84
N ASP A 199 -18.37 0.21 2.51
CA ASP A 199 -17.64 -0.65 3.44
C ASP A 199 -16.19 -0.21 3.57
N LEU A 200 -15.59 0.32 2.50
CA LEU A 200 -14.28 0.97 2.56
C LEU A 200 -14.31 2.24 3.42
N GLU A 201 -15.34 3.08 3.25
CA GLU A 201 -15.55 4.25 4.11
C GLU A 201 -15.72 3.87 5.58
N ARG A 202 -16.47 2.78 5.86
CA ARG A 202 -16.64 2.26 7.22
C ARG A 202 -15.33 1.76 7.81
N PHE A 203 -14.53 1.03 7.03
CA PHE A 203 -13.20 0.58 7.44
C PHE A 203 -12.31 1.78 7.80
N ALA A 204 -12.24 2.77 6.93
CA ALA A 204 -11.46 3.98 7.13
C ALA A 204 -11.87 4.76 8.39
N LEU A 205 -13.18 4.92 8.62
CA LEU A 205 -13.72 5.55 9.83
C LEU A 205 -13.41 4.76 11.10
N THR A 206 -13.52 3.42 11.03
CA THR A 206 -13.26 2.54 12.17
C THR A 206 -11.82 2.63 12.65
N HIS A 207 -10.90 2.77 11.71
CA HIS A 207 -9.46 2.81 11.99
C HIS A 207 -8.85 4.21 11.98
N ASP A 208 -9.68 5.26 11.83
CA ASP A 208 -9.24 6.66 11.76
C ASP A 208 -8.16 6.90 10.68
N ILE A 209 -8.36 6.32 9.48
CA ILE A 209 -7.47 6.42 8.34
C ILE A 209 -8.14 7.25 7.25
N LYS A 210 -7.44 8.25 6.70
CA LYS A 210 -7.96 9.06 5.59
C LYS A 210 -7.83 8.34 4.26
N ILE A 211 -8.75 8.65 3.34
CA ILE A 211 -8.77 8.15 1.97
C ILE A 211 -8.28 9.24 1.02
N ILE A 212 -7.30 8.93 0.18
CA ILE A 212 -6.94 9.71 -0.99
C ILE A 212 -7.32 8.93 -2.25
N THR A 213 -8.02 9.57 -3.19
CA THR A 213 -8.37 8.92 -4.45
C THR A 213 -7.28 9.14 -5.50
N ILE A 214 -7.03 8.14 -6.35
CA ILE A 214 -6.12 8.28 -7.49
C ILE A 214 -6.57 9.42 -8.41
N GLU A 215 -7.88 9.65 -8.55
CA GLU A 215 -8.42 10.77 -9.31
C GLU A 215 -7.97 12.13 -8.76
N THR A 216 -7.96 12.29 -7.42
CA THR A 216 -7.44 13.50 -6.78
C THR A 216 -5.96 13.71 -7.07
N LEU A 217 -5.16 12.63 -7.10
CA LEU A 217 -3.74 12.69 -7.44
C LEU A 217 -3.52 13.09 -8.89
N VAL A 218 -4.28 12.50 -9.84
CA VAL A 218 -4.17 12.80 -11.28
C VAL A 218 -4.55 14.23 -11.61
N ARG A 219 -5.60 14.78 -10.97
CA ARG A 219 -6.04 16.17 -11.23
C ARG A 219 -5.05 17.23 -10.79
N ASN A 220 -4.12 16.90 -9.93
CA ASN A 220 -3.15 17.82 -9.34
C ASN A 220 -1.69 17.44 -9.63
N SER A 221 -1.47 16.61 -10.67
CA SER A 221 -0.15 16.16 -11.14
C SER A 221 0.45 17.11 -12.16
#